data_f712f5898dc53860566d98f547c3d7fb
#
_entry.id   f712f5898dc53860566d98f547c3d7fb
#
_cell.length_a   1.000
_cell.length_b   1.000
_cell.length_c   1.000
_cell.angle_alpha   90.00
_cell.angle_beta   90.00
_cell.angle_gamma   90.00
#
_symmetry.space_group_name_H-M   'P 1'
#
loop_
_entity.id
_entity.type
_entity.pdbx_description
1 polymer ?
#
loop_
_entity_poly.entity_id
_entity_poly.type
_entity_poly.pdbx_seq_one_letter_code
_entity_poly.pdbx_strand_id
1 'polypeptide(L)'
;FCGARHRDSFLELIRNGIDIVFANETEVKSLYQTQNFDGAMAALRRDCATVVLTRSARGSVVAEGDEVVAVPAHAVQQVVDVTGAGDLYAAGFLYGYTRGYALGRCAALGGLAAAEVIAHIGARPEADVRALAAAEDLL
;
A
#
# COMPACT_ATOMS: atom_id res chain seq x y z
N PHE A 1 -13.98 6.62 -7.48
CA PHE A 1 -13.53 6.11 -6.18
C PHE A 1 -14.70 6.09 -5.20
N CYS A 2 -14.99 4.92 -4.61
CA CYS A 2 -16.11 4.74 -3.68
C CYS A 2 -15.99 5.61 -2.43
N GLY A 3 -14.78 5.83 -1.92
CA GLY A 3 -14.51 6.64 -0.75
C GLY A 3 -14.92 8.10 -0.87
N ALA A 4 -14.85 8.69 -2.07
CA ALA A 4 -15.32 10.07 -2.27
C ALA A 4 -16.85 10.18 -2.18
N ARG A 5 -17.56 9.12 -2.60
CA ARG A 5 -19.04 9.06 -2.60
C ARG A 5 -19.61 8.70 -1.23
N HIS A 6 -18.88 7.91 -0.45
CA HIS A 6 -19.30 7.37 0.84
C HIS A 6 -18.31 7.72 1.96
N ARG A 7 -17.73 8.92 1.88
CA ARG A 7 -16.65 9.39 2.74
C ARG A 7 -16.93 9.20 4.22
N ASP A 8 -18.09 9.64 4.70
CA ASP A 8 -18.42 9.61 6.12
C ASP A 8 -18.54 8.17 6.65
N SER A 9 -19.13 7.27 5.86
CA SER A 9 -19.20 5.85 6.19
C SER A 9 -17.82 5.19 6.23
N PHE A 10 -16.89 5.56 5.31
CA PHE A 10 -15.51 5.08 5.34
C PHE A 10 -14.75 5.56 6.57
N LEU A 11 -14.89 6.85 6.93
CA LEU A 11 -14.28 7.40 8.14
C LEU A 11 -14.80 6.72 9.41
N GLU A 12 -16.10 6.45 9.48
CA GLU A 12 -16.72 5.74 10.59
C GLU A 12 -16.16 4.31 10.71
N LEU A 13 -16.05 3.56 9.60
CA LEU A 13 -15.46 2.23 9.59
C LEU A 13 -13.99 2.25 10.04
N ILE A 14 -13.20 3.18 9.53
CA ILE A 14 -11.78 3.31 9.87
C ILE A 14 -11.63 3.55 11.38
N ARG A 15 -12.41 4.45 11.96
CA ARG A 15 -12.32 4.82 13.38
C ARG A 15 -12.80 3.73 14.32
N ASN A 16 -13.71 2.88 13.90
CA ASN A 16 -14.42 1.95 14.78
C ASN A 16 -14.09 0.46 14.57
N GLY A 17 -13.30 0.08 13.59
CA GLY A 17 -13.11 -1.34 13.36
C GLY A 17 -12.06 -1.76 12.33
N ILE A 18 -11.21 -0.85 11.88
CA ILE A 18 -10.15 -1.17 10.91
C ILE A 18 -8.79 -1.07 11.58
N ASP A 19 -8.04 -2.17 11.57
CA ASP A 19 -6.69 -2.22 12.13
C ASP A 19 -5.63 -1.68 11.15
N ILE A 20 -5.81 -1.95 9.85
CA ILE A 20 -4.88 -1.55 8.79
C ILE A 20 -5.65 -0.94 7.64
N VAL A 21 -5.24 0.25 7.19
CA VAL A 21 -5.77 0.89 5.99
C VAL A 21 -4.72 0.88 4.88
N PHE A 22 -5.10 0.35 3.73
CA PHE A 22 -4.37 0.50 2.48
C PHE A 22 -5.07 1.54 1.61
N ALA A 23 -4.34 2.54 1.17
CA ALA A 23 -4.83 3.56 0.25
C ALA A 23 -3.70 4.08 -0.65
N ASN A 24 -4.06 4.65 -1.79
CA ASN A 24 -3.12 5.43 -2.57
C ASN A 24 -3.17 6.92 -2.18
N GLU A 25 -2.20 7.70 -2.67
CA GLU A 25 -2.10 9.13 -2.37
C GLU A 25 -3.37 9.91 -2.76
N THR A 26 -3.98 9.60 -3.89
CA THR A 26 -5.22 10.25 -4.36
C THR A 26 -6.39 9.93 -3.44
N GLU A 27 -6.51 8.69 -3.03
CA GLU A 27 -7.57 8.21 -2.15
C GLU A 27 -7.49 8.85 -0.77
N VAL A 28 -6.32 8.87 -0.13
CA VAL A 28 -6.18 9.47 1.20
C VAL A 28 -6.41 10.98 1.17
N LYS A 29 -5.94 11.68 0.13
CA LYS A 29 -6.22 13.10 -0.06
C LYS A 29 -7.72 13.38 -0.23
N SER A 30 -8.41 12.55 -1.00
CA SER A 30 -9.86 12.65 -1.21
C SER A 30 -10.62 12.38 0.09
N LEU A 31 -10.23 11.38 0.84
CA LEU A 31 -10.87 10.99 2.11
C LEU A 31 -10.83 12.14 3.13
N TYR A 32 -9.69 12.82 3.23
CA TYR A 32 -9.49 13.94 4.18
C TYR A 32 -9.67 15.32 3.54
N GLN A 33 -10.15 15.39 2.29
CA GLN A 33 -10.47 16.62 1.57
C GLN A 33 -9.31 17.64 1.58
N THR A 34 -8.10 17.17 1.34
CA THR A 34 -6.88 17.98 1.31
C THR A 34 -6.03 17.66 0.08
N GLN A 35 -5.24 18.64 -0.38
CA GLN A 35 -4.23 18.41 -1.42
C GLN A 35 -2.85 18.09 -0.84
N ASN A 36 -2.68 18.22 0.47
CA ASN A 36 -1.43 17.96 1.17
C ASN A 36 -1.36 16.50 1.62
N PHE A 37 -0.41 15.73 1.08
CA PHE A 37 -0.21 14.32 1.44
C PHE A 37 0.14 14.13 2.92
N ASP A 38 1.06 14.94 3.46
CA ASP A 38 1.50 14.81 4.85
C ASP A 38 0.36 15.12 5.82
N GLY A 39 -0.47 16.10 5.48
CA GLY A 39 -1.68 16.42 6.24
C GLY A 39 -2.71 15.31 6.21
N ALA A 40 -2.94 14.70 5.05
CA ALA A 40 -3.83 13.54 4.89
C ALA A 40 -3.33 12.33 5.67
N MET A 41 -2.03 12.03 5.58
CA MET A 41 -1.39 10.94 6.32
C MET A 41 -1.48 11.17 7.83
N ALA A 42 -1.22 12.38 8.31
CA ALA A 42 -1.33 12.71 9.73
C ALA A 42 -2.77 12.55 10.24
N ALA A 43 -3.77 12.90 9.43
CA ALA A 43 -5.18 12.70 9.76
C ALA A 43 -5.53 11.20 9.84
N LEU A 44 -5.12 10.41 8.86
CA LEU A 44 -5.38 8.96 8.84
C LEU A 44 -4.71 8.23 10.01
N ARG A 45 -3.49 8.63 10.40
CA ARG A 45 -2.78 8.08 11.56
C ARG A 45 -3.47 8.33 12.90
N ARG A 46 -4.30 9.36 13.01
CA ARG A 46 -5.14 9.58 14.21
C ARG A 46 -6.35 8.65 14.23
N ASP A 47 -6.81 8.23 13.05
CA ASP A 47 -8.02 7.43 12.90
C ASP A 47 -7.74 5.92 12.80
N CYS A 48 -6.52 5.49 12.45
CA CYS A 48 -6.14 4.09 12.27
C CYS A 48 -4.73 3.80 12.80
N ALA A 49 -4.56 2.63 13.45
CA ALA A 49 -3.30 2.22 14.07
C ALA A 49 -2.17 1.98 13.06
N THR A 50 -2.48 1.30 11.95
CA THR A 50 -1.52 0.99 10.89
C THR A 50 -2.01 1.53 9.56
N VAL A 51 -1.21 2.37 8.93
CA VAL A 51 -1.53 2.98 7.63
C VAL A 51 -0.47 2.65 6.60
N VAL A 52 -0.91 2.27 5.41
CA VAL A 52 -0.06 1.87 4.29
C VAL A 52 -0.48 2.66 3.06
N LEU A 53 0.34 3.63 2.66
CA LEU A 53 0.02 4.59 1.61
C LEU A 53 0.94 4.41 0.41
N THR A 54 0.38 4.00 -0.73
CA THR A 54 1.12 3.90 -1.99
C THR A 54 1.14 5.23 -2.73
N ARG A 55 2.26 5.51 -3.41
CA ARG A 55 2.53 6.79 -4.09
C ARG A 55 3.04 6.59 -5.51
N SER A 56 2.59 5.54 -6.18
CA SER A 56 3.02 5.17 -7.54
C SER A 56 4.55 5.09 -7.66
N ALA A 57 5.17 5.77 -8.61
CA ALA A 57 6.63 5.78 -8.81
C ALA A 57 7.44 6.31 -7.61
N ARG A 58 6.80 6.98 -6.65
CA ARG A 58 7.44 7.44 -5.41
C ARG A 58 7.46 6.38 -4.30
N GLY A 59 7.01 5.17 -4.58
CA GLY A 59 7.01 4.08 -3.62
C GLY A 59 5.84 4.13 -2.65
N SER A 60 6.11 3.89 -1.38
CA SER A 60 5.09 3.83 -0.34
C SER A 60 5.59 4.38 0.99
N VAL A 61 4.66 4.76 1.84
CA VAL A 61 4.92 5.15 3.23
C VAL A 61 4.03 4.30 4.13
N VAL A 62 4.64 3.69 5.13
CA VAL A 62 3.97 2.89 6.15
C VAL A 62 4.16 3.55 7.50
N ALA A 63 3.11 3.63 8.29
CA ALA A 63 3.20 4.12 9.67
C ALA A 63 2.41 3.23 10.61
N GLU A 64 3.01 2.90 11.77
CA GLU A 64 2.41 2.18 12.87
C GLU A 64 2.96 2.71 14.18
N GLY A 65 2.09 3.19 15.07
CA GLY A 65 2.52 3.87 16.28
C GLY A 65 3.42 5.08 15.94
N ASP A 66 4.63 5.12 16.52
CA ASP A 66 5.61 6.17 16.26
C ASP A 66 6.54 5.85 15.07
N GLU A 67 6.52 4.62 14.58
CA GLU A 67 7.34 4.21 13.43
C GLU A 67 6.74 4.73 12.12
N VAL A 68 7.58 5.35 11.29
CA VAL A 68 7.24 5.75 9.93
C VAL A 68 8.37 5.34 8.99
N VAL A 69 8.04 4.55 7.99
CA VAL A 69 9.00 4.01 7.02
C VAL A 69 8.58 4.40 5.61
N ALA A 70 9.48 5.01 4.86
CA ALA A 70 9.31 5.25 3.43
C ALA A 70 10.14 4.24 2.65
N VAL A 71 9.52 3.58 1.67
CA VAL A 71 10.17 2.57 0.83
C VAL A 71 10.02 3.00 -0.63
N PRO A 72 11.13 3.02 -1.41
CA PRO A 72 11.07 3.37 -2.83
C PRO A 72 10.22 2.36 -3.61
N ALA A 73 9.70 2.80 -4.77
CA ALA A 73 9.03 1.89 -5.68
C ALA A 73 10.00 0.82 -6.19
N HIS A 74 9.52 -0.42 -6.29
CA HIS A 74 10.27 -1.46 -6.98
C HIS A 74 10.37 -1.13 -8.47
N ALA A 75 11.57 -1.29 -9.04
CA ALA A 75 11.82 -0.92 -10.43
C ALA A 75 11.06 -1.83 -11.40
N VAL A 76 10.43 -1.24 -12.39
CA VAL A 76 9.80 -1.95 -13.52
C VAL A 76 10.37 -1.39 -14.83
N GLN A 77 10.53 -2.27 -15.82
CA GLN A 77 11.00 -1.84 -17.15
C GLN A 77 9.93 -1.03 -17.88
N GLN A 78 8.69 -1.47 -17.80
CA GLN A 78 7.55 -0.84 -18.44
C GLN A 78 6.28 -1.11 -17.63
N VAL A 79 5.45 -0.08 -17.46
CA VAL A 79 4.10 -0.23 -16.92
C VAL A 79 3.14 -0.51 -18.08
N VAL A 80 2.47 -1.65 -18.05
CA VAL A 80 1.53 -2.11 -19.08
C VAL A 80 0.08 -1.93 -18.62
N ASP A 81 -0.26 -2.42 -17.42
CA ASP A 81 -1.59 -2.34 -16.85
C ASP A 81 -1.49 -2.20 -15.34
N VAL A 82 -2.18 -1.22 -14.74
CA VAL A 82 -2.15 -0.99 -13.29
C VAL A 82 -3.28 -1.71 -12.55
N THR A 83 -4.07 -2.50 -13.24
CA THR A 83 -5.17 -3.28 -12.65
C THR A 83 -4.62 -4.27 -11.62
N GLY A 84 -5.16 -4.21 -10.40
CA GLY A 84 -4.75 -5.09 -9.31
C GLY A 84 -3.47 -4.69 -8.57
N ALA A 85 -2.78 -3.62 -8.96
CA ALA A 85 -1.54 -3.17 -8.31
C ALA A 85 -1.71 -2.95 -6.80
N GLY A 86 -2.79 -2.29 -6.39
CA GLY A 86 -3.10 -2.06 -4.97
C GLY A 86 -3.40 -3.34 -4.20
N ASP A 87 -4.13 -4.28 -4.82
CA ASP A 87 -4.48 -5.56 -4.21
C ASP A 87 -3.23 -6.44 -4.03
N LEU A 88 -2.36 -6.49 -5.05
CA LEU A 88 -1.10 -7.23 -4.97
C LEU A 88 -0.12 -6.59 -3.99
N TYR A 89 -0.08 -5.25 -3.93
CA TYR A 89 0.69 -4.57 -2.90
C TYR A 89 0.22 -4.97 -1.49
N ALA A 90 -1.08 -4.91 -1.23
CA ALA A 90 -1.66 -5.31 0.05
C ALA A 90 -1.37 -6.78 0.37
N ALA A 91 -1.48 -7.69 -0.60
CA ALA A 91 -1.18 -9.10 -0.43
C ALA A 91 0.28 -9.35 -0.05
N GLY A 92 1.24 -8.73 -0.74
CA GLY A 92 2.67 -8.83 -0.42
C GLY A 92 3.00 -8.23 0.95
N PHE A 93 2.44 -7.07 1.26
CA PHE A 93 2.59 -6.45 2.58
C PHE A 93 2.08 -7.36 3.70
N LEU A 94 0.84 -7.84 3.60
CA LEU A 94 0.21 -8.69 4.61
C LEU A 94 0.92 -10.03 4.77
N TYR A 95 1.50 -10.58 3.71
CA TYR A 95 2.32 -11.78 3.80
C TYR A 95 3.49 -11.58 4.79
N GLY A 96 4.21 -10.47 4.71
CA GLY A 96 5.29 -10.16 5.63
C GLY A 96 4.77 -9.78 7.03
N TYR A 97 3.73 -8.94 7.08
CA TYR A 97 3.16 -8.41 8.31
C TYR A 97 2.66 -9.52 9.24
N THR A 98 1.92 -10.49 8.72
CA THR A 98 1.42 -11.65 9.49
C THR A 98 2.53 -12.60 9.96
N ARG A 99 3.74 -12.45 9.44
CA ARG A 99 4.95 -13.19 9.86
C ARG A 99 5.87 -12.41 10.79
N GLY A 100 5.46 -11.19 11.16
CA GLY A 100 6.22 -10.33 12.07
C GLY A 100 7.46 -9.71 11.44
N TYR A 101 7.47 -9.53 10.11
CA TYR A 101 8.57 -8.82 9.46
C TYR A 101 8.52 -7.31 9.75
N ALA A 102 9.66 -6.67 9.75
CA ALA A 102 9.74 -5.21 9.89
C ALA A 102 8.93 -4.50 8.78
N LEU A 103 8.33 -3.35 9.10
CA LEU A 103 7.41 -2.62 8.20
C LEU A 103 8.04 -2.31 6.85
N GLY A 104 9.34 -1.95 6.81
CA GLY A 104 10.06 -1.71 5.57
C GLY A 104 10.15 -2.95 4.67
N ARG A 105 10.36 -4.14 5.27
CA ARG A 105 10.38 -5.41 4.53
C ARG A 105 8.98 -5.79 4.03
N CYS A 106 7.94 -5.55 4.81
CA CYS A 106 6.56 -5.74 4.38
C CYS A 106 6.23 -4.85 3.17
N ALA A 107 6.63 -3.57 3.22
CA ALA A 107 6.43 -2.63 2.13
C ALA A 107 7.22 -3.01 0.86
N ALA A 108 8.45 -3.52 1.02
CA ALA A 108 9.25 -4.02 -0.11
C ALA A 108 8.58 -5.22 -0.79
N LEU A 109 8.05 -6.19 -0.01
CA LEU A 109 7.27 -7.32 -0.53
C LEU A 109 6.00 -6.85 -1.28
N GLY A 110 5.30 -5.86 -0.73
CA GLY A 110 4.16 -5.23 -1.40
C GLY A 110 4.57 -4.57 -2.72
N GLY A 111 5.66 -3.83 -2.71
CA GLY A 111 6.21 -3.17 -3.89
C GLY A 111 6.61 -4.15 -5.00
N LEU A 112 7.28 -5.25 -4.64
CA LEU A 112 7.66 -6.32 -5.56
C LEU A 112 6.42 -6.97 -6.22
N ALA A 113 5.42 -7.32 -5.43
CA ALA A 113 4.19 -7.92 -5.94
C ALA A 113 3.41 -6.98 -6.85
N ALA A 114 3.35 -5.70 -6.51
CA ALA A 114 2.74 -4.67 -7.35
C ALA A 114 3.52 -4.46 -8.66
N ALA A 115 4.85 -4.45 -8.59
CA ALA A 115 5.73 -4.28 -9.75
C ALA A 115 5.60 -5.43 -10.77
N GLU A 116 5.46 -6.65 -10.28
CA GLU A 116 5.25 -7.82 -11.12
C GLU A 116 3.94 -7.69 -11.90
N VAL A 117 2.82 -7.40 -11.21
CA VAL A 117 1.51 -7.38 -11.86
C VAL A 117 1.34 -6.23 -12.85
N ILE A 118 1.98 -5.08 -12.65
CA ILE A 118 1.85 -3.94 -13.59
C ILE A 118 2.71 -4.07 -14.84
N ALA A 119 3.57 -5.09 -14.92
CA ALA A 119 4.44 -5.34 -16.08
C ALA A 119 3.72 -6.07 -17.23
N HIS A 120 2.50 -6.55 -17.02
CA HIS A 120 1.69 -7.28 -18.01
C HIS A 120 0.20 -6.92 -17.90
N ILE A 121 -0.64 -7.49 -18.77
CA ILE A 121 -2.09 -7.25 -18.76
C ILE A 121 -2.76 -8.16 -17.73
N GLY A 122 -3.65 -7.59 -16.91
CA GLY A 122 -4.47 -8.34 -15.96
C GLY A 122 -4.00 -8.22 -14.52
N ALA A 123 -4.84 -8.66 -13.59
CA ALA A 123 -4.65 -8.46 -12.16
C ALA A 123 -4.06 -9.68 -11.42
N ARG A 124 -3.59 -10.68 -12.16
CA ARG A 124 -2.99 -11.89 -11.58
C ARG A 124 -1.52 -11.96 -11.92
N PRO A 125 -0.64 -12.29 -10.97
CA PRO A 125 0.77 -12.50 -11.24
C PRO A 125 0.99 -13.60 -12.30
N GLU A 126 1.92 -13.38 -13.22
CA GLU A 126 2.40 -14.36 -14.18
C GLU A 126 3.65 -15.08 -13.67
N ALA A 127 4.49 -14.38 -12.91
CA ALA A 127 5.67 -14.96 -12.27
C ALA A 127 5.35 -15.49 -10.85
N ASP A 128 6.19 -16.40 -10.37
CA ASP A 128 6.17 -16.82 -8.96
C ASP A 128 6.74 -15.68 -8.07
N VAL A 129 5.85 -14.87 -7.52
CA VAL A 129 6.18 -13.73 -6.64
C VAL A 129 7.01 -14.18 -5.44
N ARG A 130 6.79 -15.40 -4.93
CA ARG A 130 7.57 -15.93 -3.81
C ARG A 130 9.02 -16.23 -4.22
N ALA A 131 9.21 -16.79 -5.41
CA ALA A 131 10.55 -17.02 -5.95
C ALA A 131 11.28 -15.70 -6.20
N LEU A 132 10.59 -14.68 -6.73
CA LEU A 132 11.15 -13.32 -6.88
C LEU A 132 11.56 -12.71 -5.53
N ALA A 133 10.70 -12.81 -4.52
CA ALA A 133 10.98 -12.30 -3.19
C ALA A 133 12.17 -13.02 -2.52
N ALA A 134 12.30 -14.32 -2.72
CA ALA A 134 13.46 -15.09 -2.24
C ALA A 134 14.77 -14.67 -2.93
N ALA A 135 14.72 -14.39 -4.24
CA ALA A 135 15.89 -13.93 -4.99
C ALA A 135 16.40 -12.55 -4.56
N GLU A 136 15.54 -11.74 -3.93
CA GLU A 136 15.87 -10.42 -3.39
C GLU A 136 16.06 -10.40 -1.86
N ASP A 137 16.22 -11.56 -1.23
CA ASP A 137 16.37 -11.71 0.23
C ASP A 137 15.22 -11.08 1.04
N LEU A 138 14.02 -11.07 0.48
CA LEU A 138 12.81 -10.51 1.14
C LEU A 138 12.00 -11.57 1.90
N LEU A 139 12.38 -12.83 1.85
CA LEU A 139 11.72 -13.92 2.60
C LEU A 139 12.50 -14.36 3.83
#